data_235347f99e4f5b4b53f59e068ed39955
#
_entry.id   235347f99e4f5b4b53f59e068ed39955
#
_cell.length_a   1.000
_cell.length_b   1.000
_cell.length_c   1.000
_cell.angle_alpha   90.00
_cell.angle_beta   90.00
_cell.angle_gamma   90.00
#
_symmetry.space_group_name_H-M   'P 1'
#
loop_
_entity.id
_entity.type
_entity.pdbx_description
1 polymer ?
#
loop_
_entity_poly.entity_id
_entity_poly.type
_entity_poly.pdbx_seq_one_letter_code
_entity_poly.pdbx_strand_id
1 'polypeptide(L)'
;MSAEKSTNLDFELDETYLKILEHLRRDSRISVAALAEAVGISRSNAYSRLNTLIESGVIERFTIDVNPRLVGKKVSALVFVSLDQSKWKQFGMQLSQLEQMDYYAVTTGEYDVVLRLRANDVPGIQHAVVDVISQWSCVRDTETVFLMQEQNSDYDLAPLEVESGTLDPLGVLNFNSAAKRSMRGDED
;
A
#
# COMPACT_ATOMS: atom_id res chain seq x y z
N MET A 1 0.50 15.26 12.00
CA MET A 1 1.97 15.43 11.96
C MET A 1 2.56 14.06 12.24
N SER A 2 2.65 13.21 11.22
CA SER A 2 3.45 11.98 11.32
C SER A 2 4.88 12.41 11.07
N ALA A 3 5.73 12.21 12.09
CA ALA A 3 7.16 12.38 11.95
C ALA A 3 7.63 11.46 10.82
N GLU A 4 8.26 12.03 9.79
CA GLU A 4 9.07 11.27 8.85
C GLU A 4 10.12 10.51 9.68
N LYS A 5 9.84 9.22 9.96
CA LYS A 5 10.86 8.32 10.44
C LYS A 5 11.87 8.20 9.30
N SER A 6 13.02 8.79 9.50
CA SER A 6 14.20 8.60 8.66
C SER A 6 14.40 7.09 8.49
N THR A 7 14.04 6.57 7.33
CA THR A 7 14.30 5.17 6.98
C THR A 7 15.82 5.05 6.91
N ASN A 8 16.42 4.38 7.87
CA ASN A 8 17.85 4.13 7.89
C ASN A 8 18.12 3.09 6.79
N LEU A 9 18.54 3.56 5.61
CA LEU A 9 18.79 2.76 4.40
C LEU A 9 20.02 1.82 4.52
N ASP A 10 20.73 1.84 5.66
CA ASP A 10 21.87 0.96 5.92
C ASP A 10 21.49 -0.42 6.48
N PHE A 11 20.19 -0.77 6.48
CA PHE A 11 19.72 -2.06 6.97
C PHE A 11 19.51 -3.03 5.82
N GLU A 12 20.38 -4.03 5.71
CA GLU A 12 20.29 -5.09 4.71
C GLU A 12 19.39 -6.24 5.21
N LEU A 13 18.35 -6.54 4.44
CA LEU A 13 17.44 -7.66 4.67
C LEU A 13 18.10 -8.97 4.21
N ASP A 14 18.62 -9.78 5.15
CA ASP A 14 19.08 -11.14 4.85
C ASP A 14 17.90 -12.13 4.68
N GLU A 15 18.19 -13.32 4.19
CA GLU A 15 17.19 -14.38 3.97
C GLU A 15 16.40 -14.72 5.26
N THR A 16 17.02 -14.61 6.42
CA THR A 16 16.37 -14.87 7.71
C THR A 16 15.31 -13.80 8.02
N TYR A 17 15.59 -12.54 7.75
CA TYR A 17 14.61 -11.45 7.89
C TYR A 17 13.43 -11.65 6.95
N LEU A 18 13.67 -12.04 5.70
CA LEU A 18 12.59 -12.31 4.73
C LEU A 18 11.70 -13.46 5.19
N LYS A 19 12.26 -14.56 5.70
CA LYS A 19 11.49 -15.68 6.30
C LYS A 19 10.65 -15.21 7.49
N ILE A 20 11.21 -14.39 8.38
CA ILE A 20 10.47 -13.81 9.51
C ILE A 20 9.28 -13.00 9.00
N LEU A 21 9.48 -12.11 8.03
CA LEU A 21 8.41 -11.29 7.45
C LEU A 21 7.34 -12.15 6.78
N GLU A 22 7.71 -13.19 6.06
CA GLU A 22 6.76 -14.10 5.41
C GLU A 22 5.86 -14.83 6.42
N HIS A 23 6.43 -15.33 7.52
CA HIS A 23 5.65 -15.95 8.59
C HIS A 23 4.69 -14.94 9.26
N LEU A 24 5.18 -13.75 9.56
CA LEU A 24 4.36 -12.68 10.18
C LEU A 24 3.25 -12.17 9.26
N ARG A 25 3.44 -12.17 7.96
CA ARG A 25 2.39 -11.81 6.99
C ARG A 25 1.27 -12.85 6.96
N ARG A 26 1.62 -14.14 7.06
CA ARG A 26 0.64 -15.23 7.11
C ARG A 26 -0.09 -15.29 8.45
N ASP A 27 0.62 -15.10 9.53
CA ASP A 27 0.07 -15.06 10.90
C ASP A 27 0.84 -14.06 11.76
N SER A 28 0.32 -12.84 11.85
CA SER A 28 0.90 -11.77 12.68
C SER A 28 0.77 -12.06 14.20
N ARG A 29 0.03 -13.11 14.60
CA ARG A 29 -0.16 -13.52 15.99
C ARG A 29 0.77 -14.66 16.42
N ILE A 30 1.65 -15.14 15.52
CA ILE A 30 2.63 -16.17 15.83
C ILE A 30 3.48 -15.74 17.02
N SER A 31 3.70 -16.63 17.99
CA SER A 31 4.59 -16.33 19.11
C SER A 31 6.05 -16.29 18.64
N VAL A 32 6.89 -15.47 19.29
CA VAL A 32 8.33 -15.41 18.97
C VAL A 32 9.00 -16.79 19.10
N ALA A 33 8.52 -17.66 20.00
CA ALA A 33 9.03 -19.03 20.14
C ALA A 33 8.70 -19.89 18.91
N ALA A 34 7.45 -19.85 18.44
CA ALA A 34 7.02 -20.56 17.24
C ALA A 34 7.67 -19.99 15.96
N LEU A 35 7.84 -18.67 15.90
CA LEU A 35 8.55 -18.01 14.81
C LEU A 35 10.02 -18.46 14.74
N ALA A 36 10.71 -18.50 15.89
CA ALA A 36 12.09 -18.96 15.98
C ALA A 36 12.25 -20.41 15.49
N GLU A 37 11.33 -21.29 15.88
CA GLU A 37 11.28 -22.67 15.41
C GLU A 37 11.03 -22.77 13.90
N ALA A 38 10.05 -22.03 13.39
CA ALA A 38 9.68 -22.03 11.97
C ALA A 38 10.83 -21.55 11.06
N VAL A 39 11.62 -20.59 11.54
CA VAL A 39 12.74 -19.99 10.79
C VAL A 39 14.06 -20.75 11.05
N GLY A 40 14.14 -21.61 12.08
CA GLY A 40 15.32 -22.40 12.43
C GLY A 40 16.40 -21.60 13.16
N ILE A 41 16.02 -20.63 14.01
CA ILE A 41 16.93 -19.77 14.79
C ILE A 41 16.61 -19.84 16.28
N SER A 42 17.51 -19.31 17.14
CA SER A 42 17.23 -19.21 18.56
C SER A 42 16.16 -18.16 18.88
N ARG A 43 15.44 -18.35 20.00
CA ARG A 43 14.40 -17.39 20.44
C ARG A 43 14.96 -15.98 20.67
N SER A 44 16.16 -15.87 21.22
CA SER A 44 16.82 -14.58 21.43
C SER A 44 17.17 -13.90 20.10
N ASN A 45 17.60 -14.66 19.10
CA ASN A 45 17.87 -14.14 17.76
C ASN A 45 16.57 -13.70 17.06
N ALA A 46 15.50 -14.50 17.14
CA ALA A 46 14.20 -14.12 16.59
C ALA A 46 13.66 -12.84 17.22
N TYR A 47 13.77 -12.70 18.55
CA TYR A 47 13.34 -11.49 19.26
C TYR A 47 14.17 -10.26 18.83
N SER A 48 15.50 -10.39 18.77
CA SER A 48 16.38 -9.30 18.33
C SER A 48 16.05 -8.86 16.90
N ARG A 49 15.92 -9.83 15.98
CA ARG A 49 15.58 -9.52 14.57
C ARG A 49 14.22 -8.90 14.41
N LEU A 50 13.21 -9.37 15.15
CA LEU A 50 11.88 -8.77 15.13
C LEU A 50 11.91 -7.31 15.59
N ASN A 51 12.63 -7.02 16.66
CA ASN A 51 12.81 -5.65 17.12
C ASN A 51 13.54 -4.78 16.09
N THR A 52 14.58 -5.31 15.46
CA THR A 52 15.29 -4.58 14.38
C THR A 52 14.34 -4.24 13.22
N LEU A 53 13.46 -5.17 12.78
CA LEU A 53 12.47 -4.90 11.73
C LEU A 53 11.48 -3.81 12.11
N ILE A 54 11.11 -3.72 13.39
CA ILE A 54 10.19 -2.68 13.91
C ILE A 54 10.93 -1.33 14.02
N GLU A 55 12.13 -1.32 14.59
CA GLU A 55 12.91 -0.11 14.81
C GLU A 55 13.41 0.51 13.50
N SER A 56 13.79 -0.32 12.53
CA SER A 56 14.17 0.14 11.18
C SER A 56 12.99 0.64 10.34
N GLY A 57 11.74 0.36 10.76
CA GLY A 57 10.54 0.73 10.04
C GLY A 57 10.18 -0.21 8.88
N VAL A 58 10.88 -1.33 8.70
CA VAL A 58 10.49 -2.39 7.74
C VAL A 58 9.12 -2.96 8.11
N ILE A 59 8.87 -3.18 9.41
CA ILE A 59 7.53 -3.41 9.92
C ILE A 59 6.98 -2.04 10.39
N GLU A 60 6.10 -1.47 9.60
CA GLU A 60 5.48 -0.19 9.94
C GLU A 60 4.49 -0.33 11.11
N ARG A 61 3.73 -1.42 11.12
CA ARG A 61 2.70 -1.71 12.15
C ARG A 61 2.22 -3.15 12.07
N PHE A 62 1.69 -3.65 13.18
CA PHE A 62 0.85 -4.84 13.20
C PHE A 62 -0.61 -4.42 13.08
N THR A 63 -1.35 -5.07 12.20
CA THR A 63 -2.75 -4.77 11.93
C THR A 63 -3.53 -6.04 11.61
N ILE A 64 -4.84 -5.90 11.44
CA ILE A 64 -5.71 -6.98 10.98
C ILE A 64 -6.35 -6.59 9.64
N ASP A 65 -6.62 -7.58 8.81
CA ASP A 65 -7.47 -7.42 7.65
C ASP A 65 -8.93 -7.61 8.06
N VAL A 66 -9.76 -6.62 7.75
CA VAL A 66 -11.18 -6.62 8.07
C VAL A 66 -11.98 -6.68 6.78
N ASN A 67 -12.92 -7.63 6.70
CA ASN A 67 -13.84 -7.67 5.56
C ASN A 67 -14.73 -6.41 5.57
N PRO A 68 -14.54 -5.48 4.62
CA PRO A 68 -15.22 -4.19 4.64
C PRO A 68 -16.75 -4.34 4.52
N ARG A 69 -17.23 -5.35 3.80
CA ARG A 69 -18.68 -5.60 3.64
C ARG A 69 -19.36 -5.98 4.95
N LEU A 70 -18.66 -6.72 5.83
CA LEU A 70 -19.19 -7.14 7.13
C LEU A 70 -19.26 -6.00 8.16
N VAL A 71 -18.48 -4.95 7.96
CA VAL A 71 -18.51 -3.73 8.80
C VAL A 71 -19.27 -2.57 8.14
N GLY A 72 -20.13 -2.87 7.18
CA GLY A 72 -21.02 -1.88 6.56
C GLY A 72 -20.44 -1.12 5.38
N LYS A 73 -19.19 -1.38 4.95
CA LYS A 73 -18.56 -0.76 3.78
C LYS A 73 -18.80 -1.61 2.53
N LYS A 74 -20.03 -1.59 2.00
CA LYS A 74 -20.49 -2.52 0.95
C LYS A 74 -20.13 -2.10 -0.46
N VAL A 75 -19.94 -0.79 -0.67
CA VAL A 75 -19.64 -0.19 -1.98
C VAL A 75 -18.28 0.46 -1.93
N SER A 76 -17.53 0.29 -3.00
CA SER A 76 -16.18 0.81 -3.18
C SER A 76 -16.07 1.54 -4.50
N ALA A 77 -15.36 2.66 -4.52
CA ALA A 77 -15.07 3.41 -5.73
C ALA A 77 -13.65 3.97 -5.72
N LEU A 78 -13.06 4.05 -6.90
CA LEU A 78 -11.90 4.90 -7.14
C LEU A 78 -12.39 6.29 -7.57
N VAL A 79 -11.82 7.32 -6.98
CA VAL A 79 -12.08 8.71 -7.34
C VAL A 79 -10.77 9.32 -7.78
N PHE A 80 -10.70 9.68 -9.05
CA PHE A 80 -9.58 10.38 -9.64
C PHE A 80 -9.84 11.87 -9.47
N VAL A 81 -8.83 12.61 -9.00
CA VAL A 81 -8.98 14.01 -8.63
C VAL A 81 -7.91 14.86 -9.30
N SER A 82 -8.32 15.90 -9.99
CA SER A 82 -7.43 16.95 -10.49
C SER A 82 -7.45 18.13 -9.53
N LEU A 83 -6.25 18.64 -9.17
CA LEU A 83 -6.07 19.63 -8.14
C LEU A 83 -5.48 20.95 -8.67
N ASP A 84 -5.73 22.02 -7.93
CA ASP A 84 -4.87 23.17 -7.93
C ASP A 84 -3.64 22.87 -7.05
N GLN A 85 -2.51 22.55 -7.68
CA GLN A 85 -1.29 22.14 -7.00
C GLN A 85 -0.76 23.20 -6.02
N SER A 86 -1.09 24.47 -6.21
CA SER A 86 -0.76 25.54 -5.27
C SER A 86 -1.43 25.38 -3.90
N LYS A 87 -2.53 24.61 -3.85
CA LYS A 87 -3.34 24.35 -2.66
C LYS A 87 -3.15 22.95 -2.07
N TRP A 88 -2.07 22.28 -2.40
CA TRP A 88 -1.77 20.93 -1.96
C TRP A 88 -1.92 20.71 -0.44
N LYS A 89 -1.40 21.65 0.37
CA LYS A 89 -1.51 21.56 1.83
C LYS A 89 -2.95 21.59 2.32
N GLN A 90 -3.81 22.41 1.67
CA GLN A 90 -5.23 22.50 2.00
C GLN A 90 -5.93 21.18 1.67
N PHE A 91 -5.64 20.61 0.49
CA PHE A 91 -6.17 19.30 0.09
C PHE A 91 -5.82 18.22 1.13
N GLY A 92 -4.57 18.11 1.55
CA GLY A 92 -4.13 17.12 2.55
C GLY A 92 -4.85 17.26 3.90
N MET A 93 -5.10 18.50 4.35
CA MET A 93 -5.87 18.74 5.59
C MET A 93 -7.34 18.28 5.46
N GLN A 94 -7.98 18.57 4.33
CA GLN A 94 -9.37 18.16 4.07
C GLN A 94 -9.47 16.64 3.90
N LEU A 95 -8.51 16.05 3.18
CA LEU A 95 -8.45 14.62 2.95
C LEU A 95 -8.33 13.81 4.25
N SER A 96 -7.58 14.30 5.23
CA SER A 96 -7.41 13.63 6.53
C SER A 96 -8.70 13.55 7.37
N GLN A 97 -9.73 14.30 7.01
CA GLN A 97 -11.03 14.32 7.68
C GLN A 97 -12.11 13.51 6.93
N LEU A 98 -11.76 12.93 5.78
CA LEU A 98 -12.70 12.18 4.96
C LEU A 98 -12.84 10.74 5.46
N GLU A 99 -13.91 10.45 6.19
CA GLU A 99 -14.16 9.14 6.84
C GLU A 99 -14.32 7.98 5.85
N GLN A 100 -14.78 8.26 4.63
CA GLN A 100 -15.02 7.25 3.61
C GLN A 100 -13.75 6.78 2.93
N MET A 101 -12.66 7.53 3.05
CA MET A 101 -11.39 7.21 2.40
C MET A 101 -10.61 6.16 3.20
N ASP A 102 -10.16 5.12 2.54
CA ASP A 102 -9.25 4.12 3.11
C ASP A 102 -7.88 4.03 2.39
N TYR A 103 -7.75 4.68 1.25
CA TYR A 103 -6.49 4.72 0.50
C TYR A 103 -6.43 5.98 -0.36
N TYR A 104 -5.25 6.53 -0.53
CA TYR A 104 -4.94 7.51 -1.57
C TYR A 104 -3.53 7.32 -2.12
N ALA A 105 -3.33 7.70 -3.36
CA ALA A 105 -2.02 7.82 -3.97
C ALA A 105 -1.94 9.11 -4.80
N VAL A 106 -0.75 9.71 -4.82
CA VAL A 106 -0.40 10.79 -5.75
C VAL A 106 0.03 10.15 -7.05
N THR A 107 -0.46 10.67 -8.16
CA THR A 107 -0.22 10.11 -9.48
C THR A 107 0.47 11.10 -10.40
N THR A 108 1.12 10.56 -11.43
CA THR A 108 1.65 11.34 -12.55
C THR A 108 0.74 11.10 -13.76
N GLY A 109 0.21 12.15 -14.38
CA GLY A 109 -0.66 12.00 -15.55
C GLY A 109 -1.82 12.99 -15.54
N GLU A 110 -2.96 12.57 -16.05
CA GLU A 110 -4.15 13.41 -16.21
C GLU A 110 -4.76 13.85 -14.86
N TYR A 111 -4.71 12.97 -13.87
CA TYR A 111 -5.18 13.23 -12.52
C TYR A 111 -4.01 13.31 -11.55
N ASP A 112 -4.09 14.19 -10.56
CA ASP A 112 -3.05 14.41 -9.56
C ASP A 112 -3.12 13.38 -8.42
N VAL A 113 -4.33 12.91 -8.09
CA VAL A 113 -4.56 11.97 -6.98
C VAL A 113 -5.61 10.94 -7.35
N VAL A 114 -5.41 9.71 -6.88
CA VAL A 114 -6.45 8.69 -6.84
C VAL A 114 -6.80 8.37 -5.38
N LEU A 115 -8.09 8.36 -5.06
CA LEU A 115 -8.63 7.97 -3.77
C LEU A 115 -9.40 6.68 -3.92
N ARG A 116 -9.37 5.81 -2.89
CA ARG A 116 -10.37 4.76 -2.77
C ARG A 116 -11.32 5.13 -1.64
N LEU A 117 -12.59 5.24 -1.99
CA LEU A 117 -13.68 5.49 -1.05
C LEU A 117 -14.49 4.22 -0.81
N ARG A 118 -14.97 4.06 0.42
CA ARG A 118 -15.87 2.99 0.81
C ARG A 118 -17.05 3.54 1.58
N ALA A 119 -18.24 3.11 1.22
CA ALA A 119 -19.48 3.48 1.89
C ALA A 119 -20.42 2.29 2.05
N ASN A 120 -21.52 2.49 2.77
CA ASN A 120 -22.56 1.49 2.93
C ASN A 120 -23.33 1.24 1.62
N ASP A 121 -23.49 2.29 0.82
CA ASP A 121 -24.27 2.29 -0.42
C ASP A 121 -23.72 3.30 -1.45
N VAL A 122 -24.33 3.31 -2.65
CA VAL A 122 -23.99 4.24 -3.73
C VAL A 122 -24.25 5.70 -3.36
N PRO A 123 -25.39 6.06 -2.73
CA PRO A 123 -25.59 7.43 -2.26
C PRO A 123 -24.51 7.95 -1.32
N GLY A 124 -23.96 7.08 -0.46
CA GLY A 124 -22.85 7.45 0.43
C GLY A 124 -21.57 7.81 -0.31
N ILE A 125 -21.24 7.11 -1.40
CA ILE A 125 -20.13 7.49 -2.29
C ILE A 125 -20.45 8.80 -3.01
N GLN A 126 -21.67 8.91 -3.54
CA GLN A 126 -22.10 10.12 -4.26
C GLN A 126 -22.03 11.36 -3.35
N HIS A 127 -22.51 11.26 -2.12
CA HIS A 127 -22.39 12.33 -1.14
C HIS A 127 -20.93 12.74 -0.90
N ALA A 128 -20.05 11.76 -0.65
CA ALA A 128 -18.63 12.03 -0.41
C ALA A 128 -17.96 12.74 -1.60
N VAL A 129 -18.31 12.38 -2.83
CA VAL A 129 -17.71 12.99 -4.03
C VAL A 129 -18.34 14.32 -4.36
N VAL A 130 -19.67 14.38 -4.52
CA VAL A 130 -20.37 15.55 -5.07
C VAL A 130 -20.55 16.65 -4.02
N ASP A 131 -20.96 16.25 -2.79
CA ASP A 131 -21.30 17.23 -1.75
C ASP A 131 -20.10 17.61 -0.88
N VAL A 132 -19.03 16.80 -0.89
CA VAL A 132 -17.83 17.05 -0.07
C VAL A 132 -16.61 17.34 -0.94
N ILE A 133 -16.07 16.37 -1.67
CA ILE A 133 -14.77 16.50 -2.36
C ILE A 133 -14.85 17.57 -3.46
N SER A 134 -15.88 17.54 -4.29
CA SER A 134 -16.03 18.51 -5.40
C SER A 134 -16.29 19.96 -4.92
N GLN A 135 -16.66 20.15 -3.64
CA GLN A 135 -16.83 21.47 -3.04
C GLN A 135 -15.52 22.05 -2.49
N TRP A 136 -14.46 21.26 -2.45
CA TRP A 136 -13.18 21.78 -2.00
C TRP A 136 -12.57 22.72 -3.03
N SER A 137 -12.22 23.94 -2.62
CA SER A 137 -11.71 24.98 -3.53
C SER A 137 -10.35 24.63 -4.17
N CYS A 138 -9.70 23.57 -3.72
CA CYS A 138 -8.48 23.02 -4.29
C CYS A 138 -8.76 21.95 -5.38
N VAL A 139 -9.99 21.44 -5.49
CA VAL A 139 -10.38 20.44 -6.48
C VAL A 139 -10.86 21.13 -7.75
N ARG A 140 -10.36 20.69 -8.90
CA ARG A 140 -10.75 21.19 -10.22
C ARG A 140 -11.77 20.27 -10.89
N ASP A 141 -11.50 18.97 -10.81
CA ASP A 141 -12.33 17.94 -11.42
C ASP A 141 -12.23 16.62 -10.68
N THR A 142 -13.28 15.79 -10.82
CA THR A 142 -13.33 14.45 -10.24
C THR A 142 -13.96 13.45 -11.21
N GLU A 143 -13.34 12.28 -11.35
CA GLU A 143 -13.95 11.14 -12.04
C GLU A 143 -14.12 10.00 -11.04
N THR A 144 -15.29 9.35 -11.05
CA THR A 144 -15.62 8.27 -10.13
C THR A 144 -15.87 6.97 -10.88
N VAL A 145 -15.13 5.93 -10.50
CA VAL A 145 -15.26 4.57 -11.04
C VAL A 145 -15.63 3.62 -9.92
N PHE A 146 -16.83 3.01 -10.01
CA PHE A 146 -17.26 2.01 -9.03
C PHE A 146 -16.54 0.69 -9.24
N LEU A 147 -16.03 0.10 -8.15
CA LEU A 147 -15.37 -1.18 -8.17
C LEU A 147 -16.39 -2.31 -8.02
N MET A 148 -16.53 -3.13 -9.06
CA MET A 148 -17.46 -4.26 -9.04
C MET A 148 -16.91 -5.43 -8.22
N GLN A 149 -15.59 -5.61 -8.23
CA GLN A 149 -14.88 -6.64 -7.49
C GLN A 149 -13.49 -6.13 -7.14
N GLU A 150 -13.06 -6.42 -5.92
CA GLU A 150 -11.71 -6.14 -5.43
C GLU A 150 -11.11 -7.42 -4.86
N GLN A 151 -9.84 -7.62 -5.10
CA GLN A 151 -9.04 -8.66 -4.48
C GLN A 151 -7.64 -8.11 -4.23
N ASN A 152 -7.22 -8.16 -2.98
CA ASN A 152 -5.83 -7.93 -2.66
C ASN A 152 -5.07 -9.24 -2.88
N SER A 153 -3.93 -9.17 -3.52
CA SER A 153 -2.99 -10.29 -3.62
C SER A 153 -1.74 -9.99 -2.81
N ASP A 154 -1.16 -11.03 -2.24
CA ASP A 154 0.14 -10.91 -1.60
C ASP A 154 1.21 -10.72 -2.68
N TYR A 155 2.12 -9.78 -2.47
CA TYR A 155 3.33 -9.64 -3.28
C TYR A 155 4.47 -10.44 -2.66
N ASP A 156 5.39 -10.92 -3.50
CA ASP A 156 6.60 -11.60 -3.05
C ASP A 156 7.49 -10.61 -2.28
N LEU A 157 8.03 -11.07 -1.15
CA LEU A 157 8.99 -10.32 -0.34
C LEU A 157 10.44 -10.60 -0.75
N ALA A 158 10.68 -11.58 -1.64
CA ALA A 158 12.04 -11.81 -2.15
C ALA A 158 12.56 -10.51 -2.78
N PRO A 159 13.81 -10.13 -2.53
CA PRO A 159 14.44 -9.03 -3.24
C PRO A 159 14.29 -9.29 -4.73
N LEU A 160 13.79 -8.32 -5.48
CA LEU A 160 13.90 -8.39 -6.92
C LEU A 160 15.40 -8.49 -7.21
N GLU A 161 15.84 -9.60 -7.83
CA GLU A 161 17.15 -9.65 -8.44
C GLU A 161 17.16 -8.57 -9.52
N VAL A 162 17.58 -7.37 -9.13
CA VAL A 162 17.86 -6.30 -10.07
C VAL A 162 19.15 -6.76 -10.76
N GLU A 163 19.01 -7.49 -11.86
CA GLU A 163 20.11 -7.53 -12.85
C GLU A 163 20.51 -6.07 -13.01
N SER A 164 21.78 -5.78 -12.75
CA SER A 164 22.38 -4.44 -12.70
C SER A 164 22.15 -3.65 -14.00
N GLY A 165 20.90 -3.35 -14.28
CA GLY A 165 20.40 -2.44 -15.28
C GLY A 165 20.33 -1.06 -14.62
N THR A 166 21.11 -0.14 -15.14
CA THR A 166 21.14 1.28 -14.80
C THR A 166 19.75 1.79 -14.44
N LEU A 167 19.56 2.18 -13.17
CA LEU A 167 18.41 2.97 -12.75
C LEU A 167 18.32 4.21 -13.64
N ASP A 168 17.18 4.43 -14.27
CA ASP A 168 16.83 5.70 -14.89
C ASP A 168 17.08 6.81 -13.83
N PRO A 169 17.60 8.00 -14.23
CA PRO A 169 17.85 9.13 -13.33
C PRO A 169 16.66 9.56 -12.48
N LEU A 170 15.46 9.08 -12.77
CA LEU A 170 14.23 9.34 -12.02
C LEU A 170 13.85 8.22 -11.03
N GLY A 171 14.67 7.15 -10.88
CA GLY A 171 14.39 6.03 -9.97
C GLY A 171 13.18 5.17 -10.34
N VAL A 172 12.71 5.27 -11.58
CA VAL A 172 11.56 4.50 -12.06
C VAL A 172 12.04 3.12 -12.50
N LEU A 173 11.60 2.08 -11.80
CA LEU A 173 11.78 0.69 -12.23
C LEU A 173 11.08 0.47 -13.57
N ASN A 174 11.85 0.10 -14.59
CA ASN A 174 11.35 -0.19 -15.93
C ASN A 174 10.69 -1.58 -15.95
N PHE A 175 9.39 -1.67 -15.66
CA PHE A 175 8.62 -2.92 -15.62
C PHE A 175 8.47 -3.66 -16.96
N ASN A 176 9.12 -3.18 -18.04
CA ASN A 176 8.90 -3.71 -19.39
C ASN A 176 9.67 -5.00 -19.75
N SER A 177 10.52 -5.56 -18.88
CA SER A 177 11.29 -6.76 -19.23
C SER A 177 10.73 -8.09 -18.71
N ALA A 178 9.94 -8.11 -17.64
CA ALA A 178 9.44 -9.34 -17.03
C ALA A 178 8.16 -9.88 -17.70
N ALA A 179 7.32 -9.03 -18.28
CA ALA A 179 6.04 -9.44 -18.85
C ALA A 179 6.14 -10.17 -20.22
N LYS A 180 7.31 -10.15 -20.89
CA LYS A 180 7.48 -10.79 -22.20
C LYS A 180 7.91 -12.25 -22.18
N ARG A 181 8.27 -12.83 -21.03
CA ARG A 181 8.70 -14.24 -20.93
C ARG A 181 7.59 -15.24 -20.62
N SER A 182 6.43 -14.79 -20.15
CA SER A 182 5.32 -15.69 -19.77
C SER A 182 4.33 -16.00 -20.93
N MET A 183 4.48 -15.37 -22.11
CA MET A 183 3.57 -15.61 -23.24
C MET A 183 4.22 -16.34 -24.44
N ARG A 184 5.35 -17.01 -24.24
CA ARG A 184 5.96 -17.87 -25.26
C ARG A 184 6.36 -19.21 -24.64
N GLY A 185 5.40 -20.07 -24.49
CA GLY A 185 5.62 -21.45 -24.13
C GLY A 185 4.29 -22.15 -23.96
N ASP A 186 3.75 -22.57 -25.11
CA ASP A 186 3.01 -23.81 -25.32
C ASP A 186 2.31 -23.74 -26.68
N GLU A 187 3.10 -23.93 -27.73
CA GLU A 187 2.65 -24.50 -29.00
C GLU A 187 3.82 -25.35 -29.50
N ASP A 188 3.71 -26.66 -29.17
CA ASP A 188 4.11 -27.81 -30.00
C ASP A 188 3.52 -29.09 -29.38
#